data_535e5216989be57132e55f0c3735dea3
#
_entry.id   535e5216989be57132e55f0c3735dea3
#
_cell.length_a   1.000
_cell.length_b   1.000
_cell.length_c   1.000
_cell.angle_alpha   90.00
_cell.angle_beta   90.00
_cell.angle_gamma   90.00
#
_symmetry.space_group_name_H-M   'P 1'
#
loop_
_entity.id
_entity.type
_entity.pdbx_description
1 polymer ?
#
loop_
_entity_poly.entity_id
_entity_poly.type
_entity_poly.pdbx_seq_one_letter_code
_entity_poly.pdbx_strand_id
1 'polypeptide(L)'
;MVEHRSSVDIAAAPERVFEYLVTAEGITAWMGDWARVVPTPGGEFSVNIAGYGARGTFLEVDPPRRVTVTWGFEGSAALPPGSSTVSFELSAIEAGTRLVVVHTDLPDGEVAGHIDGWKHFLSRFALAATGATLPPDTWSPSP
;
A
#
# COMPACT_ATOMS: atom_id res chain seq x y z
N MET A 1 -0.89 17.44 -11.55
CA MET A 1 -0.83 16.12 -10.92
C MET A 1 0.17 16.13 -9.80
N VAL A 2 -0.15 15.46 -8.71
CA VAL A 2 0.59 15.59 -7.47
C VAL A 2 1.25 14.27 -7.11
N GLU A 3 2.50 14.33 -6.67
CA GLU A 3 3.21 13.18 -6.11
C GLU A 3 3.24 13.32 -4.60
N HIS A 4 2.92 12.23 -3.91
CA HIS A 4 3.07 12.15 -2.46
C HIS A 4 4.09 11.07 -2.10
N ARG A 5 5.02 11.41 -1.18
CA ARG A 5 5.99 10.47 -0.62
C ARG A 5 5.77 10.29 0.87
N SER A 6 5.79 9.04 1.30
CA SER A 6 5.80 8.67 2.70
C SER A 6 6.84 7.58 2.92
N SER A 7 7.39 7.50 4.12
CA SER A 7 8.35 6.44 4.43
C SER A 7 8.20 5.96 5.86
N VAL A 8 8.65 4.73 6.09
CA VAL A 8 8.71 4.14 7.43
C VAL A 8 9.90 3.18 7.49
N ASP A 9 10.54 3.11 8.66
CA ASP A 9 11.59 2.15 8.92
C ASP A 9 10.98 0.95 9.65
N ILE A 10 11.29 -0.26 9.18
CA ILE A 10 10.70 -1.50 9.66
C ILE A 10 11.80 -2.41 10.16
N ALA A 11 11.65 -2.93 11.37
CA ALA A 11 12.62 -3.85 11.98
C ALA A 11 12.44 -5.28 11.47
N ALA A 12 12.56 -5.46 10.16
CA ALA A 12 12.48 -6.74 9.46
C ALA A 12 13.26 -6.65 8.16
N ALA A 13 13.81 -7.78 7.70
CA ALA A 13 14.59 -7.82 6.46
C ALA A 13 13.72 -7.50 5.24
N PRO A 14 14.30 -6.95 4.15
CA PRO A 14 13.54 -6.62 2.94
C PRO A 14 12.73 -7.78 2.38
N GLU A 15 13.26 -9.00 2.39
CA GLU A 15 12.59 -10.20 1.89
C GLU A 15 11.28 -10.46 2.66
N ARG A 16 11.29 -10.25 3.97
CA ARG A 16 10.10 -10.42 4.80
C ARG A 16 9.10 -9.29 4.57
N VAL A 17 9.57 -8.04 4.50
CA VAL A 17 8.72 -6.88 4.23
C VAL A 17 8.04 -7.04 2.87
N PHE A 18 8.76 -7.53 1.88
CA PHE A 18 8.25 -7.70 0.53
C PHE A 18 7.02 -8.62 0.49
N GLU A 19 6.99 -9.69 1.28
CA GLU A 19 5.86 -10.61 1.35
C GLU A 19 4.55 -9.92 1.74
N TYR A 20 4.62 -8.86 2.54
CA TYR A 20 3.44 -8.09 2.96
C TYR A 20 2.87 -7.21 1.84
N LEU A 21 3.54 -7.16 0.69
CA LEU A 21 3.08 -6.39 -0.48
C LEU A 21 2.52 -7.30 -1.58
N VAL A 22 2.85 -8.58 -1.57
CA VAL A 22 2.54 -9.48 -2.70
C VAL A 22 1.67 -10.67 -2.34
N THR A 23 1.19 -10.75 -1.10
CA THR A 23 0.24 -11.80 -0.69
C THR A 23 -0.99 -11.16 -0.06
N ALA A 24 -2.16 -11.81 -0.26
CA ALA A 24 -3.39 -11.32 0.34
C ALA A 24 -3.31 -11.28 1.87
N GLU A 25 -2.74 -12.32 2.48
CA GLU A 25 -2.56 -12.39 3.93
C GLU A 25 -1.63 -11.28 4.43
N GLY A 26 -0.53 -11.04 3.69
CA GLY A 26 0.41 -9.98 4.04
C GLY A 26 -0.22 -8.61 3.96
N ILE A 27 -0.95 -8.32 2.91
CA ILE A 27 -1.60 -7.02 2.71
C ILE A 27 -2.65 -6.76 3.79
N THR A 28 -3.52 -7.72 4.07
CA THR A 28 -4.58 -7.53 5.07
C THR A 28 -4.07 -7.51 6.51
N ALA A 29 -2.82 -7.86 6.73
CA ALA A 29 -2.20 -7.69 8.04
C ALA A 29 -2.01 -6.22 8.41
N TRP A 30 -1.93 -5.31 7.41
CA TRP A 30 -1.70 -3.89 7.66
C TRP A 30 -2.68 -2.98 6.93
N MET A 31 -3.36 -3.45 5.89
CA MET A 31 -4.27 -2.61 5.10
C MET A 31 -5.50 -3.40 4.66
N GLY A 32 -6.68 -2.95 5.10
CA GLY A 32 -7.93 -3.54 4.66
C GLY A 32 -8.30 -4.85 5.35
N ASP A 33 -9.45 -5.39 4.97
CA ASP A 33 -10.00 -6.62 5.55
C ASP A 33 -10.18 -7.73 4.51
N TRP A 34 -9.92 -7.44 3.24
CA TRP A 34 -9.96 -8.41 2.16
C TRP A 34 -9.02 -7.97 1.04
N ALA A 35 -8.32 -8.93 0.44
CA ALA A 35 -7.45 -8.65 -0.69
C ALA A 35 -7.43 -9.82 -1.66
N ARG A 36 -7.24 -9.51 -2.94
CA ARG A 36 -6.95 -10.49 -3.97
C ARG A 36 -5.84 -9.94 -4.85
N VAL A 37 -4.74 -10.68 -4.93
CA VAL A 37 -3.57 -10.21 -5.67
C VAL A 37 -2.98 -11.32 -6.53
N VAL A 38 -2.57 -10.93 -7.74
CA VAL A 38 -1.78 -11.79 -8.63
C VAL A 38 -0.49 -10.99 -8.90
N PRO A 39 0.60 -11.28 -8.16
CA PRO A 39 1.78 -10.42 -8.14
C PRO A 39 2.71 -10.64 -9.34
N THR A 40 2.17 -10.43 -10.52
CA THR A 40 2.90 -10.45 -11.78
C THR A 40 2.47 -9.25 -12.61
N PRO A 41 3.33 -8.73 -13.51
CA PRO A 41 2.93 -7.59 -14.35
C PRO A 41 1.61 -7.86 -15.07
N GLY A 42 0.65 -6.93 -14.92
CA GLY A 42 -0.71 -7.08 -15.45
C GLY A 42 -1.67 -7.81 -14.52
N GLY A 43 -1.19 -8.40 -13.42
CA GLY A 43 -2.02 -9.13 -12.47
C GLY A 43 -2.87 -8.22 -11.59
N GLU A 44 -3.94 -8.77 -11.05
CA GLU A 44 -4.90 -8.03 -10.23
C GLU A 44 -4.29 -7.58 -8.91
N PHE A 45 -4.61 -6.33 -8.51
CA PHE A 45 -4.35 -5.80 -7.17
C PHE A 45 -5.66 -5.21 -6.65
N SER A 46 -6.28 -5.88 -5.69
CA SER A 46 -7.57 -5.47 -5.13
C SER A 46 -7.54 -5.58 -3.61
N VAL A 47 -7.95 -4.51 -2.93
CA VAL A 47 -7.99 -4.45 -1.46
C VAL A 47 -9.24 -3.70 -1.03
N ASN A 48 -10.01 -4.27 -0.11
CA ASN A 48 -11.15 -3.57 0.47
C ASN A 48 -10.72 -2.90 1.78
N ILE A 49 -10.89 -1.58 1.85
CA ILE A 49 -10.43 -0.74 2.95
C ILE A 49 -11.60 0.09 3.46
N ALA A 50 -12.04 -0.16 4.69
CA ALA A 50 -13.12 0.61 5.33
C ALA A 50 -14.39 0.72 4.45
N GLY A 51 -14.72 -0.35 3.73
CA GLY A 51 -15.86 -0.38 2.82
C GLY A 51 -15.60 0.14 1.41
N TYR A 52 -14.38 0.61 1.13
CA TYR A 52 -14.00 1.11 -0.20
C TYR A 52 -13.17 0.07 -0.94
N GLY A 53 -13.45 -0.13 -2.20
CA GLY A 53 -12.72 -1.08 -3.04
C GLY A 53 -11.56 -0.43 -3.78
N ALA A 54 -10.35 -0.53 -3.25
CA ALA A 54 -9.15 -0.11 -3.97
C ALA A 54 -8.86 -1.14 -5.06
N ARG A 55 -8.66 -0.68 -6.29
CA ARG A 55 -8.51 -1.54 -7.47
C ARG A 55 -7.42 -1.05 -8.39
N GLY A 56 -6.63 -1.98 -8.88
CA GLY A 56 -5.59 -1.71 -9.86
C GLY A 56 -4.94 -2.97 -10.35
N THR A 57 -3.75 -2.83 -10.95
CA THR A 57 -2.95 -3.95 -11.44
C THR A 57 -1.50 -3.75 -11.05
N PHE A 58 -0.76 -4.84 -10.96
CA PHE A 58 0.69 -4.78 -10.79
C PHE A 58 1.33 -4.30 -12.10
N LEU A 59 2.21 -3.32 -12.01
CA LEU A 59 3.02 -2.85 -13.13
C LEU A 59 4.43 -3.45 -13.07
N GLU A 60 4.98 -3.55 -11.84
CA GLU A 60 6.33 -4.07 -11.62
C GLU A 60 6.36 -4.86 -10.32
N VAL A 61 7.04 -6.01 -10.36
CA VAL A 61 7.32 -6.82 -9.16
C VAL A 61 8.79 -7.21 -9.22
N ASP A 62 9.62 -6.53 -8.43
CA ASP A 62 11.08 -6.74 -8.39
C ASP A 62 11.51 -7.10 -6.98
N PRO A 63 11.46 -8.39 -6.59
CA PRO A 63 11.81 -8.81 -5.23
C PRO A 63 13.30 -8.63 -4.93
N PRO A 64 13.67 -8.20 -3.74
CA PRO A 64 12.82 -7.65 -2.67
C PRO A 64 12.84 -6.12 -2.65
N ARG A 65 12.96 -5.45 -3.79
CA ARG A 65 13.29 -4.03 -3.89
C ARG A 65 12.12 -3.13 -4.23
N ARG A 66 11.19 -3.59 -5.09
CA ARG A 66 10.15 -2.70 -5.59
C ARG A 66 8.88 -3.44 -6.00
N VAL A 67 7.76 -2.84 -5.69
CA VAL A 67 6.45 -3.21 -6.24
C VAL A 67 5.77 -1.92 -6.69
N THR A 68 5.25 -1.92 -7.91
CA THR A 68 4.47 -0.79 -8.43
C THR A 68 3.11 -1.30 -8.87
N VAL A 69 2.06 -0.60 -8.42
CA VAL A 69 0.68 -0.95 -8.77
C VAL A 69 -0.06 0.31 -9.24
N THR A 70 -1.08 0.12 -10.07
CA THR A 70 -2.04 1.18 -10.32
C THR A 70 -3.06 1.19 -9.18
N TRP A 71 -3.73 2.32 -8.97
CA TRP A 71 -4.56 2.52 -7.79
C TRP A 71 -5.73 3.45 -8.08
N GLY A 72 -6.88 3.08 -7.56
CA GLY A 72 -8.08 3.90 -7.58
C GLY A 72 -9.18 3.16 -6.83
N PHE A 73 -10.39 3.69 -6.85
CA PHE A 73 -11.50 3.12 -6.07
C PHE A 73 -12.72 2.88 -6.94
N GLU A 74 -13.36 1.73 -6.76
CA GLU A 74 -14.64 1.44 -7.37
C GLU A 74 -15.66 2.52 -6.98
N GLY A 75 -16.40 3.01 -7.97
CA GLY A 75 -17.45 4.00 -7.75
C GLY A 75 -16.95 5.42 -7.55
N SER A 76 -15.64 5.66 -7.57
CA SER A 76 -15.09 7.01 -7.44
C SER A 76 -14.97 7.70 -8.79
N ALA A 77 -15.62 8.85 -8.93
CA ALA A 77 -15.46 9.68 -10.13
C ALA A 77 -14.12 10.42 -10.14
N ALA A 78 -13.65 10.81 -8.95
CA ALA A 78 -12.41 11.58 -8.82
C ALA A 78 -11.16 10.72 -8.98
N LEU A 79 -11.22 9.46 -8.49
CA LEU A 79 -10.09 8.55 -8.51
C LEU A 79 -10.58 7.15 -8.89
N PRO A 80 -10.97 6.92 -10.15
CA PRO A 80 -11.47 5.62 -10.57
C PRO A 80 -10.37 4.55 -10.56
N PRO A 81 -10.73 3.27 -10.62
CA PRO A 81 -9.75 2.18 -10.62
C PRO A 81 -8.62 2.40 -11.63
N GLY A 82 -7.39 2.19 -11.18
CA GLY A 82 -6.21 2.27 -12.04
C GLY A 82 -5.80 3.66 -12.49
N SER A 83 -6.38 4.72 -11.93
CA SER A 83 -6.12 6.09 -12.41
C SER A 83 -4.90 6.76 -11.79
N SER A 84 -4.33 6.18 -10.74
CA SER A 84 -3.09 6.65 -10.12
C SER A 84 -2.09 5.51 -9.99
N THR A 85 -0.88 5.82 -9.54
CA THR A 85 0.20 4.83 -9.44
C THR A 85 0.84 4.90 -8.07
N VAL A 86 1.04 3.74 -7.44
CA VAL A 86 1.71 3.62 -6.16
C VAL A 86 2.94 2.74 -6.32
N SER A 87 4.10 3.26 -5.95
CA SER A 87 5.34 2.48 -5.89
C SER A 87 5.74 2.28 -4.44
N PHE A 88 6.08 1.03 -4.10
CA PHE A 88 6.67 0.65 -2.83
C PHE A 88 8.14 0.33 -3.08
N GLU A 89 9.04 1.10 -2.49
CA GLU A 89 10.48 0.95 -2.67
C GLU A 89 11.12 0.54 -1.36
N LEU A 90 11.84 -0.58 -1.37
CA LEU A 90 12.48 -1.15 -0.20
C LEU A 90 13.99 -1.04 -0.31
N SER A 91 14.63 -0.56 0.75
CA SER A 91 16.10 -0.56 0.84
C SER A 91 16.53 -1.08 2.20
N ALA A 92 17.62 -1.85 2.22
CA ALA A 92 18.17 -2.37 3.45
C ALA A 92 18.82 -1.22 4.22
N ILE A 93 18.53 -1.16 5.52
CA ILE A 93 19.16 -0.24 6.45
C ILE A 93 19.66 -1.04 7.66
N GLU A 94 20.45 -0.44 8.52
CA GLU A 94 21.01 -1.15 9.68
C GLU A 94 19.92 -1.76 10.57
N ALA A 95 18.82 -1.03 10.78
CA ALA A 95 17.70 -1.49 11.61
C ALA A 95 16.77 -2.49 10.91
N GLY A 96 16.91 -2.72 9.61
CA GLY A 96 16.04 -3.61 8.84
C GLY A 96 15.78 -3.10 7.44
N THR A 97 14.61 -2.50 7.21
CA THR A 97 14.20 -2.02 5.90
C THR A 97 13.61 -0.61 5.99
N ARG A 98 13.99 0.24 5.05
CA ARG A 98 13.26 1.49 4.80
C ARG A 98 12.30 1.26 3.66
N LEU A 99 11.01 1.46 3.93
CA LEU A 99 9.96 1.39 2.93
C LEU A 99 9.55 2.81 2.56
N VAL A 100 9.63 3.13 1.27
CA VAL A 100 9.19 4.41 0.73
C VAL A 100 7.99 4.16 -0.17
N VAL A 101 6.89 4.88 0.08
CA VAL A 101 5.71 4.85 -0.77
C VAL A 101 5.68 6.13 -1.59
N VAL A 102 5.57 5.98 -2.92
CA VAL A 102 5.45 7.10 -3.84
C VAL A 102 4.12 6.96 -4.57
N HIS A 103 3.19 7.89 -4.33
CA HIS A 103 1.88 7.89 -4.96
C HIS A 103 1.79 9.05 -5.94
N THR A 104 1.68 8.74 -7.23
CA THR A 104 1.66 9.73 -8.30
C THR A 104 0.30 9.77 -8.98
N ASP A 105 0.04 10.84 -9.73
CA ASP A 105 -1.20 11.03 -10.48
C ASP A 105 -2.45 11.18 -9.61
N LEU A 106 -2.28 11.64 -8.36
CA LEU A 106 -3.40 11.95 -7.49
C LEU A 106 -4.01 13.29 -7.88
N PRO A 107 -5.35 13.35 -8.04
CA PRO A 107 -6.02 14.64 -8.14
C PRO A 107 -5.82 15.46 -6.86
N ASP A 108 -5.79 16.79 -6.98
CA ASP A 108 -5.54 17.68 -5.85
C ASP A 108 -6.49 17.42 -4.67
N GLY A 109 -7.75 17.14 -4.93
CA GLY A 109 -8.74 16.86 -3.88
C GLY A 109 -8.54 15.55 -3.15
N GLU A 110 -7.70 14.64 -3.68
CA GLU A 110 -7.44 13.33 -3.07
C GLU A 110 -6.15 13.28 -2.27
N VAL A 111 -5.32 14.33 -2.35
CA VAL A 111 -3.98 14.31 -1.75
C VAL A 111 -4.03 14.24 -0.23
N ALA A 112 -4.82 15.11 0.42
CA ALA A 112 -4.87 15.18 1.88
C ALA A 112 -5.34 13.86 2.50
N GLY A 113 -6.37 13.24 1.94
CA GLY A 113 -6.88 11.96 2.42
C GLY A 113 -5.88 10.83 2.25
N HIS A 114 -5.11 10.84 1.16
CA HIS A 114 -4.09 9.82 0.92
C HIS A 114 -2.85 10.02 1.79
N ILE A 115 -2.48 11.27 2.09
CA ILE A 115 -1.41 11.55 3.06
C ILE A 115 -1.77 10.94 4.42
N ASP A 116 -2.97 11.20 4.89
CA ASP A 116 -3.47 10.68 6.16
C ASP A 116 -3.56 9.15 6.14
N GLY A 117 -4.11 8.59 5.06
CA GLY A 117 -4.24 7.14 4.90
C GLY A 117 -2.89 6.43 4.87
N TRP A 118 -1.94 6.90 4.09
CA TRP A 118 -0.62 6.28 4.03
C TRP A 118 0.11 6.36 5.36
N LYS A 119 0.02 7.49 6.06
CA LYS A 119 0.62 7.63 7.38
C LYS A 119 0.06 6.59 8.35
N HIS A 120 -1.25 6.41 8.34
CA HIS A 120 -1.93 5.42 9.19
C HIS A 120 -1.49 3.99 8.82
N PHE A 121 -1.59 3.62 7.55
CA PHE A 121 -1.32 2.25 7.12
C PHE A 121 0.15 1.87 7.22
N LEU A 122 1.07 2.80 6.97
CA LEU A 122 2.49 2.51 7.13
C LEU A 122 2.88 2.28 8.59
N SER A 123 2.22 2.95 9.53
CA SER A 123 2.46 2.67 10.96
C SER A 123 2.02 1.25 11.33
N ARG A 124 0.90 0.77 10.77
CA ARG A 124 0.47 -0.60 10.95
C ARG A 124 1.42 -1.59 10.28
N PHE A 125 1.89 -1.27 9.08
CA PHE A 125 2.84 -2.10 8.34
C PHE A 125 4.11 -2.34 9.17
N ALA A 126 4.66 -1.28 9.74
CA ALA A 126 5.87 -1.39 10.56
C ALA A 126 5.72 -2.37 11.72
N LEU A 127 4.53 -2.44 12.31
CA LEU A 127 4.24 -3.40 13.39
C LEU A 127 3.98 -4.81 12.84
N ALA A 128 3.14 -4.93 11.81
CA ALA A 128 2.76 -6.23 11.25
C ALA A 128 3.95 -7.01 10.74
N ALA A 129 4.88 -6.35 10.03
CA ALA A 129 6.04 -7.01 9.45
C ALA A 129 7.04 -7.54 10.49
N THR A 130 6.95 -7.09 11.74
CA THR A 130 7.76 -7.64 12.84
C THR A 130 7.11 -8.86 13.49
N GLY A 131 5.93 -9.28 13.01
CA GLY A 131 5.18 -10.41 13.56
C GLY A 131 4.18 -10.04 14.63
N ALA A 132 3.96 -8.76 14.90
CA ALA A 132 2.98 -8.31 15.88
C ALA A 132 1.57 -8.59 15.40
N THR A 133 0.70 -9.04 16.31
CA THR A 133 -0.73 -9.16 16.03
C THR A 133 -1.39 -7.81 16.31
N LEU A 134 -2.00 -7.24 15.29
CA LEU A 134 -2.65 -5.93 15.40
C LEU A 134 -4.13 -6.09 15.74
N PRO A 135 -4.71 -5.15 16.52
CA PRO A 135 -6.16 -5.14 16.71
C PRO A 135 -6.88 -4.81 15.40
N PRO A 136 -8.18 -5.13 15.29
CA PRO A 136 -8.96 -4.74 14.11
C PRO A 136 -8.82 -3.24 13.83
N ASP A 137 -8.70 -2.90 12.55
CA ASP A 137 -8.54 -1.51 12.14
C ASP A 137 -9.89 -0.80 12.13
N THR A 138 -9.98 0.29 12.89
CA THR A 138 -11.19 1.11 12.96
C THR A 138 -11.07 2.40 12.17
N TRP A 139 -9.96 2.57 11.45
CA TRP A 139 -9.73 3.75 10.63
C TRP A 139 -10.73 3.82 9.47
N SER A 140 -11.18 5.03 9.17
CA SER A 140 -11.94 5.31 7.95
C SER A 140 -11.52 6.66 7.40
N PRO A 141 -11.64 6.85 6.05
CA PRO A 141 -11.29 8.13 5.46
C PRO A 141 -12.19 9.24 6.00
N SER A 142 -11.62 10.45 6.11
CA SER A 142 -12.41 11.63 6.44
C SER A 142 -13.43 11.90 5.35
N PRO A 143 -14.66 12.29 5.70
CA PRO A 143 -15.69 12.64 4.72
C PRO A 143 -15.33 13.87 3.88
#